data_16b97cb6032ab57e886c86b231fde473
#
_entry.id   16b97cb6032ab57e886c86b231fde473
#
_cell.length_a   1.000
_cell.length_b   1.000
_cell.length_c   1.000
_cell.angle_alpha   90.00
_cell.angle_beta   90.00
_cell.angle_gamma   90.00
#
_symmetry.space_group_name_H-M   'P 1'
#
loop_
_entity.id
_entity.type
_entity.pdbx_description
1 polymer ?
#
loop_
_entity_poly.entity_id
_entity_poly.type
_entity_poly.pdbx_seq_one_letter_code
_entity_poly.pdbx_strand_id
1 'polypeptide(L)'
;MSGKSFAVIGLGQFGMTLAKELANADYDVLVIDDKDENIQEIADTVTYAVRADVREPGILKSLGVQNVDVAIIAVAENMEASITATMQVKD
;
A
#
# COMPACT_ATOMS: atom_id res chain seq x y z
N MET A 1 3.35 -15.79 -12.81
CA MET A 1 2.72 -14.51 -12.77
C MET A 1 1.58 -14.52 -11.77
N SER A 2 1.63 -13.59 -10.88
CA SER A 2 0.57 -13.54 -9.91
C SER A 2 -0.67 -12.96 -10.54
N GLY A 3 -1.81 -13.38 -10.10
CA GLY A 3 -3.04 -12.86 -10.61
C GLY A 3 -3.60 -11.73 -9.80
N LYS A 4 -2.92 -11.33 -8.74
CA LYS A 4 -3.47 -10.36 -7.83
C LYS A 4 -2.51 -9.22 -7.59
N SER A 5 -3.08 -8.05 -7.41
CA SER A 5 -2.32 -6.86 -7.08
C SER A 5 -2.90 -6.24 -5.81
N PHE A 6 -2.02 -5.66 -5.03
CA PHE A 6 -2.37 -5.09 -3.75
C PHE A 6 -1.81 -3.68 -3.66
N ALA A 7 -2.52 -2.83 -2.94
CA ALA A 7 -1.99 -1.54 -2.56
C ALA A 7 -1.96 -1.48 -1.05
N VAL A 8 -0.83 -1.13 -0.48
CA VAL A 8 -0.70 -0.96 0.96
C VAL A 8 -0.49 0.52 1.22
N ILE A 9 -1.41 1.13 1.91
CA ILE A 9 -1.41 2.56 2.16
C ILE A 9 -1.05 2.79 3.61
N GLY A 10 0.10 3.36 3.84
CA GLY A 10 0.62 3.53 5.19
C GLY A 10 1.60 2.43 5.54
N LEU A 11 2.84 2.82 5.84
CA LEU A 11 3.89 1.86 6.14
C LEU A 11 4.34 1.95 7.58
N GLY A 12 3.38 2.01 8.47
CA GLY A 12 3.72 1.79 9.86
C GLY A 12 4.22 0.36 10.02
N GLN A 13 4.39 -0.07 11.25
CA GLN A 13 4.96 -1.37 11.48
C GLN A 13 4.17 -2.48 10.80
N PHE A 14 2.85 -2.41 10.91
CA PHE A 14 2.00 -3.42 10.30
C PHE A 14 2.05 -3.36 8.78
N GLY A 15 1.93 -2.16 8.22
CA GLY A 15 1.92 -2.02 6.78
C GLY A 15 3.22 -2.46 6.15
N MET A 16 4.34 -2.13 6.79
CA MET A 16 5.64 -2.54 6.29
C MET A 16 5.76 -4.06 6.27
N THR A 17 5.36 -4.71 7.34
CA THR A 17 5.43 -6.16 7.41
C THR A 17 4.53 -6.80 6.37
N LEU A 18 3.31 -6.29 6.26
CA LEU A 18 2.36 -6.83 5.30
C LEU A 18 2.87 -6.69 3.88
N ALA A 19 3.40 -5.52 3.54
CA ALA A 19 3.87 -5.30 2.19
C ALA A 19 5.02 -6.25 1.84
N LYS A 20 5.91 -6.48 2.78
CA LYS A 20 7.00 -7.40 2.56
C LYS A 20 6.51 -8.83 2.37
N GLU A 21 5.53 -9.23 3.16
CA GLU A 21 4.98 -10.56 3.04
C GLU A 21 4.29 -10.76 1.69
N LEU A 22 3.54 -9.77 1.26
CA LEU A 22 2.86 -9.87 -0.02
C LEU A 22 3.86 -9.94 -1.17
N ALA A 23 4.90 -9.13 -1.08
CA ALA A 23 5.92 -9.14 -2.13
C ALA A 23 6.65 -10.47 -2.16
N ASN A 24 6.92 -11.03 -1.00
CA ASN A 24 7.59 -12.33 -0.94
C ASN A 24 6.70 -13.45 -1.48
N ALA A 25 5.40 -13.25 -1.45
CA ALA A 25 4.47 -14.22 -2.02
C ALA A 25 4.27 -13.99 -3.52
N ASP A 26 5.05 -13.09 -4.09
CA ASP A 26 5.08 -12.88 -5.53
C ASP A 26 3.87 -12.15 -6.08
N TYR A 27 3.21 -11.38 -5.23
CA TYR A 27 2.13 -10.51 -5.69
C TYR A 27 2.69 -9.17 -6.13
N ASP A 28 1.93 -8.48 -6.95
CA ASP A 28 2.25 -7.11 -7.30
C ASP A 28 1.79 -6.22 -6.17
N VAL A 29 2.70 -5.40 -5.65
CA VAL A 29 2.41 -4.58 -4.49
C VAL A 29 2.77 -3.14 -4.79
N LEU A 30 1.80 -2.25 -4.58
CA LEU A 30 2.00 -0.82 -4.64
C LEU A 30 1.95 -0.31 -3.21
N VAL A 31 2.96 0.43 -2.81
CA VAL A 31 3.04 0.94 -1.46
C VAL A 31 3.03 2.46 -1.49
N ILE A 32 2.26 3.07 -0.62
CA ILE A 32 2.14 4.52 -0.56
C ILE A 32 2.33 4.97 0.89
N ASP A 33 3.25 5.90 1.09
CA ASP A 33 3.49 6.45 2.41
C ASP A 33 4.01 7.86 2.24
N ASP A 34 3.85 8.70 3.25
CA ASP A 34 4.32 10.06 3.13
C ASP A 34 5.74 10.24 3.65
N LYS A 35 6.33 9.24 4.24
CA LYS A 35 7.68 9.32 4.75
C LYS A 35 8.66 8.68 3.81
N ASP A 36 9.60 9.48 3.36
CA ASP A 36 10.57 9.02 2.39
C ASP A 36 11.39 7.85 2.92
N GLU A 37 11.73 7.87 4.19
CA GLU A 37 12.55 6.80 4.74
C GLU A 37 11.83 5.46 4.69
N ASN A 38 10.52 5.46 4.88
CA ASN A 38 9.76 4.22 4.77
C ASN A 38 9.71 3.72 3.34
N ILE A 39 9.58 4.64 2.41
CA ILE A 39 9.55 4.27 1.01
C ILE A 39 10.89 3.68 0.59
N GLN A 40 11.99 4.29 1.03
CA GLN A 40 13.30 3.80 0.64
C GLN A 40 13.58 2.42 1.23
N GLU A 41 13.07 2.17 2.40
CA GLU A 41 13.30 0.88 3.03
C GLU A 41 12.69 -0.26 2.24
N ILE A 42 11.55 -0.01 1.59
CA ILE A 42 10.80 -1.09 0.96
C ILE A 42 10.85 -1.07 -0.56
N ALA A 43 11.44 -0.02 -1.14
CA ALA A 43 11.36 0.18 -2.58
C ALA A 43 11.92 -1.00 -3.38
N ASP A 44 12.96 -1.64 -2.87
CA ASP A 44 13.56 -2.75 -3.59
C ASP A 44 12.81 -4.05 -3.46
N THR A 45 11.84 -4.10 -2.56
CA THR A 45 11.13 -5.33 -2.27
C THR A 45 9.79 -5.41 -3.01
N VAL A 46 9.14 -4.27 -3.19
CA VAL A 46 7.80 -4.25 -3.76
C VAL A 46 7.86 -3.82 -5.23
N THR A 47 6.72 -3.93 -5.90
CA THR A 47 6.65 -3.57 -7.32
C THR A 47 6.78 -2.07 -7.50
N TYR A 48 6.04 -1.30 -6.72
CA TYR A 48 6.09 0.15 -6.78
C TYR A 48 6.00 0.73 -5.38
N ALA A 49 6.82 1.72 -5.11
CA ALA A 49 6.77 2.44 -3.83
C ALA A 49 6.73 3.92 -4.14
N VAL A 50 5.73 4.60 -3.63
CA VAL A 50 5.46 5.99 -3.96
C VAL A 50 5.32 6.80 -2.68
N ARG A 51 6.03 7.91 -2.60
CA ARG A 51 5.87 8.83 -1.50
C ARG A 51 4.77 9.84 -1.85
N ALA A 52 3.72 9.84 -1.09
CA ALA A 52 2.61 10.73 -1.34
C ALA A 52 1.80 10.90 -0.07
N ASP A 53 1.10 12.02 0.02
CA ASP A 53 0.20 12.30 1.13
C ASP A 53 -1.18 11.84 0.72
N VAL A 54 -1.65 10.77 1.31
CA VAL A 54 -2.91 10.17 0.92
C VAL A 54 -4.10 11.02 1.31
N ARG A 55 -3.88 12.06 2.11
CA ARG A 55 -4.96 12.96 2.46
C ARG A 55 -5.29 13.94 1.35
N GLU A 56 -4.42 14.06 0.35
CA GLU A 56 -4.70 14.94 -0.77
C GLU A 56 -5.84 14.39 -1.60
N PRO A 57 -6.82 15.24 -1.94
CA PRO A 57 -7.94 14.77 -2.75
C PRO A 57 -7.45 14.24 -4.09
N GLY A 58 -7.94 13.08 -4.46
CA GLY A 58 -7.62 12.50 -5.74
C GLY A 58 -6.28 11.83 -5.85
N ILE A 59 -5.45 11.87 -4.80
CA ILE A 59 -4.11 11.30 -4.90
C ILE A 59 -4.16 9.80 -5.14
N LEU A 60 -5.02 9.11 -4.44
CA LEU A 60 -5.08 7.67 -4.59
C LEU A 60 -5.52 7.27 -5.99
N LYS A 61 -6.45 8.03 -6.55
CA LYS A 61 -6.91 7.74 -7.89
C LYS A 61 -5.79 7.98 -8.91
N SER A 62 -5.05 9.07 -8.73
CA SER A 62 -3.99 9.39 -9.67
C SER A 62 -2.87 8.38 -9.60
N LEU A 63 -2.73 7.65 -8.50
CA LEU A 63 -1.71 6.64 -8.36
C LEU A 63 -2.19 5.26 -8.79
N GLY A 64 -3.43 5.17 -9.23
CA GLY A 64 -3.92 3.91 -9.79
C GLY A 64 -4.41 2.91 -8.76
N VAL A 65 -4.73 3.38 -7.54
CA VAL A 65 -5.17 2.46 -6.50
C VAL A 65 -6.44 1.73 -6.91
N GLN A 66 -7.29 2.36 -7.69
CA GLN A 66 -8.52 1.71 -8.11
C GLN A 66 -8.26 0.55 -9.05
N ASN A 67 -7.05 0.41 -9.56
CA ASN A 67 -6.73 -0.68 -10.48
C ASN A 67 -6.21 -1.93 -9.79
N VAL A 68 -5.98 -1.86 -8.49
CA VAL A 68 -5.52 -3.06 -7.79
C VAL A 68 -6.71 -3.88 -7.33
N ASP A 69 -6.44 -5.13 -7.03
CA ASP A 69 -7.50 -6.02 -6.58
C ASP A 69 -7.90 -5.76 -5.14
N VAL A 70 -6.94 -5.45 -4.30
CA VAL A 70 -7.20 -5.21 -2.88
C VAL A 70 -6.38 -4.01 -2.43
N ALA A 71 -7.02 -3.07 -1.78
CA ALA A 71 -6.33 -1.93 -1.19
C ALA A 71 -6.45 -2.04 0.32
N ILE A 72 -5.33 -1.96 1.00
CA ILE A 72 -5.26 -2.11 2.45
C ILE A 72 -4.77 -0.80 3.03
N ILE A 73 -5.57 -0.20 3.89
CA ILE A 73 -5.20 1.03 4.55
C ILE A 73 -4.72 0.68 5.94
N ALA A 74 -3.42 0.83 6.14
CA ALA A 74 -2.78 0.43 7.37
C ALA A 74 -2.17 1.65 8.03
N VAL A 75 -3.02 2.52 8.51
CA VAL A 75 -2.59 3.76 9.11
C VAL A 75 -2.69 3.60 10.62
N ALA A 76 -1.57 3.77 11.28
CA ALA A 76 -1.54 3.72 12.73
C ALA A 76 -1.34 5.12 13.23
N GLU A 77 -2.35 5.65 13.88
CA GLU A 77 -2.24 6.95 14.49
C GLU A 77 -2.55 6.81 15.94
N ASN A 78 -1.73 7.41 16.73
CA ASN A 78 -1.88 7.35 18.16
C ASN A 78 -1.77 5.91 18.60
N MET A 79 -2.69 5.48 19.35
CA MET A 79 -2.63 4.18 19.95
C MET A 79 -3.36 3.15 19.19
N GLU A 80 -4.15 3.53 18.23
CA GLU A 80 -4.99 2.56 17.57
C GLU A 80 -4.58 2.40 16.15
N ALA A 81 -4.35 1.18 15.77
CA ALA A 81 -4.10 0.86 14.38
C ALA A 81 -5.44 0.62 13.73
N SER A 82 -5.71 1.39 12.73
CA SER A 82 -6.95 1.25 11.99
C SER A 82 -6.63 0.56 10.70
N ILE A 83 -7.18 -0.61 10.50
CA ILE A 83 -6.90 -1.39 9.32
C ILE A 83 -8.19 -1.60 8.56
N THR A 84 -8.20 -1.17 7.35
CA THR A 84 -9.36 -1.35 6.50
C THR A 84 -8.91 -1.99 5.20
N ALA A 85 -9.49 -3.11 4.90
CA ALA A 85 -9.24 -3.79 3.64
C ALA A 85 -10.43 -3.56 2.75
N THR A 86 -10.18 -3.03 1.58
CA THR A 86 -11.22 -2.72 0.64
C THR A 86 -11.01 -3.54 -0.61
N MET A 87 -12.01 -4.30 -0.97
CA MET A 87 -11.95 -5.07 -2.17
C MET A 87 -12.45 -4.23 -3.31
N GLN A 88 -11.64 -4.10 -4.34
CA GLN A 88 -12.05 -3.38 -5.53
C GLN A 88 -12.78 -4.32 -6.44
N VAL A 89 -13.94 -3.90 -6.87
CA VAL A 89 -14.70 -4.68 -7.83
C VAL A 89 -14.57 -3.98 -9.16
N LYS A 90 -14.05 -4.69 -10.12
CA LYS A 90 -13.90 -4.10 -11.43
C LYS A 90 -15.10 -4.44 -12.27
N ASP A 91 -15.63 -3.46 -12.85
CA ASP A 91 -16.81 -3.64 -13.68
C ASP A 91 -16.45 -3.84 -15.11
#